data_360fd0ade35259f9187176688f852271
#
_entry.id   360fd0ade35259f9187176688f852271
#
_cell.length_a   1.000
_cell.length_b   1.000
_cell.length_c   1.000
_cell.angle_alpha   90.00
_cell.angle_beta   90.00
_cell.angle_gamma   90.00
#
_symmetry.space_group_name_H-M   'P 1'
#
loop_
_entity.id
_entity.type
_entity.pdbx_description
1 polymer ?
#
loop_
_entity_poly.entity_id
_entity_poly.type
_entity_poly.pdbx_seq_one_letter_code
_entity_poly.pdbx_strand_id
1 'polypeptide(L)'
;MELREPTVAYGKQKFTIEEYLAMEEAAVEKHEYYRGEIFAMSGSKVPHNRISGNLYAILHQKLKGKKCRPYNSDQRIHIEANTLFTYPDISIVCGEDVTLNNDNWNILNPAVIVEILSPSTKNYARGEKFMLYRAIPTLQEYILVDSERVHIEVFRLNTLRHWELEEYNSPEDLLHIKAINETIPVTEIYDEVKMPGL
;
A
#
# COMPACT_ATOMS: atom_id res chain seq x y z
N MET A 1 9.96 14.95 -14.80
CA MET A 1 10.21 13.54 -14.44
C MET A 1 8.85 12.87 -14.46
N GLU A 2 8.59 12.00 -15.43
CA GLU A 2 7.27 11.38 -15.63
C GLU A 2 7.14 10.19 -14.69
N LEU A 3 6.07 10.20 -13.90
CA LEU A 3 5.59 9.04 -13.16
C LEU A 3 5.20 7.96 -14.17
N ARG A 4 5.92 6.86 -14.25
CA ARG A 4 5.67 5.78 -15.21
C ARG A 4 5.25 4.50 -14.51
N GLU A 5 3.99 4.44 -14.16
CA GLU A 5 3.20 3.24 -14.41
C GLU A 5 2.45 3.46 -15.73
N PRO A 6 2.01 2.39 -16.45
CA PRO A 6 1.18 2.54 -17.64
C PRO A 6 -0.24 2.94 -17.24
N THR A 7 -0.38 4.15 -16.78
CA THR A 7 -1.64 4.78 -16.44
C THR A 7 -1.91 5.81 -17.52
N VAL A 8 -3.05 5.71 -18.15
CA VAL A 8 -3.50 6.74 -19.09
C VAL A 8 -3.77 7.99 -18.26
N ALA A 9 -2.83 8.93 -18.29
CA ALA A 9 -3.08 10.24 -17.73
C ALA A 9 -4.23 10.86 -18.53
N TYR A 10 -5.28 11.29 -17.86
CA TYR A 10 -6.37 12.05 -18.46
C TYR A 10 -5.85 13.43 -18.90
N GLY A 11 -5.06 13.46 -19.97
CA GLY A 11 -4.63 14.66 -20.67
C GLY A 11 -3.73 15.62 -19.88
N LYS A 12 -3.41 16.76 -20.51
CA LYS A 12 -2.65 17.88 -19.90
C LYS A 12 -3.49 18.77 -18.97
N GLN A 13 -4.75 18.43 -18.73
CA GLN A 13 -5.65 19.20 -17.87
C GLN A 13 -5.32 18.88 -16.41
N LYS A 14 -5.14 19.90 -15.59
CA LYS A 14 -4.99 19.75 -14.15
C LYS A 14 -6.37 19.84 -13.49
N PHE A 15 -6.62 18.90 -12.56
CA PHE A 15 -7.84 18.81 -11.79
C PHE A 15 -7.59 19.32 -10.36
N THR A 16 -8.59 19.95 -9.76
CA THR A 16 -8.60 20.23 -8.33
C THR A 16 -8.89 18.93 -7.54
N ILE A 17 -8.66 18.95 -6.23
CA ILE A 17 -9.01 17.83 -5.35
C ILE A 17 -10.53 17.59 -5.38
N GLU A 18 -11.32 18.66 -5.36
CA GLU A 18 -12.78 18.59 -5.40
C GLU A 18 -13.29 17.96 -6.71
N GLU A 19 -12.73 18.34 -7.85
CA GLU A 19 -13.05 17.74 -9.14
C GLU A 19 -12.69 16.26 -9.19
N TYR A 20 -11.52 15.88 -8.65
CA TYR A 20 -11.12 14.47 -8.54
C TYR A 20 -12.07 13.68 -7.64
N LEU A 21 -12.38 14.17 -6.44
CA LEU A 21 -13.27 13.48 -5.50
C LEU A 21 -14.68 13.27 -6.09
N ALA A 22 -15.21 14.29 -6.76
CA ALA A 22 -16.52 14.18 -7.43
C ALA A 22 -16.49 13.17 -8.59
N MET A 23 -15.39 13.14 -9.36
CA MET A 23 -15.20 12.15 -10.42
C MET A 23 -15.10 10.73 -9.85
N GLU A 24 -14.28 10.55 -8.83
CA GLU A 24 -14.00 9.23 -8.23
C GLU A 24 -15.23 8.63 -7.53
N GLU A 25 -16.09 9.45 -6.95
CA GLU A 25 -17.35 9.00 -6.36
C GLU A 25 -18.30 8.41 -7.40
N ALA A 26 -18.27 8.92 -8.63
CA ALA A 26 -19.10 8.46 -9.75
C ALA A 26 -18.41 7.38 -10.60
N ALA A 27 -17.13 7.13 -10.40
CA ALA A 27 -16.34 6.23 -11.22
C ALA A 27 -16.64 4.76 -10.91
N VAL A 28 -16.54 3.92 -11.97
CA VAL A 28 -16.60 2.45 -11.84
C VAL A 28 -15.21 1.87 -11.58
N GLU A 29 -14.18 2.53 -12.06
CA GLU A 29 -12.77 2.15 -11.91
C GLU A 29 -12.08 3.11 -10.92
N LYS A 30 -11.10 2.60 -10.19
CA LYS A 30 -10.33 3.39 -9.22
C LYS A 30 -9.27 4.24 -9.93
N HIS A 31 -9.06 5.45 -9.39
CA HIS A 31 -8.03 6.36 -9.87
C HIS A 31 -7.20 6.90 -8.71
N GLU A 32 -5.90 6.97 -8.91
CA GLU A 32 -5.02 7.76 -8.05
C GLU A 32 -5.00 9.22 -8.51
N TYR A 33 -4.74 10.14 -7.58
CA TYR A 33 -4.57 11.56 -7.87
C TYR A 33 -3.29 12.07 -7.26
N TYR A 34 -2.51 12.79 -8.05
CA TYR A 34 -1.31 13.44 -7.57
C TYR A 34 -1.07 14.79 -8.27
N ARG A 35 -1.02 15.88 -7.49
CA ARG A 35 -0.71 17.24 -7.98
C ARG A 35 -1.52 17.69 -9.21
N GLY A 36 -2.78 17.37 -9.23
CA GLY A 36 -3.70 17.74 -10.32
C GLY A 36 -3.76 16.72 -11.45
N GLU A 37 -3.03 15.63 -11.38
CA GLU A 37 -3.06 14.55 -12.37
C GLU A 37 -3.84 13.35 -11.84
N ILE A 38 -4.62 12.72 -12.70
CA ILE A 38 -5.47 11.56 -12.39
C ILE A 38 -4.92 10.36 -13.16
N PHE A 39 -4.73 9.24 -12.48
CA PHE A 39 -4.15 8.01 -13.02
C PHE A 39 -5.11 6.84 -12.81
N ALA A 40 -5.57 6.22 -13.90
CA ALA A 40 -6.41 5.02 -13.81
C ALA A 40 -5.59 3.85 -13.26
N MET A 41 -6.18 3.09 -12.35
CA MET A 41 -5.56 1.88 -11.82
C MET A 41 -5.87 0.69 -12.71
N SER A 42 -4.86 -0.12 -12.98
CA SER A 42 -5.01 -1.38 -13.73
C SER A 42 -5.25 -2.56 -12.78
N GLY A 43 -5.87 -3.62 -13.32
CA GLY A 43 -6.00 -4.89 -12.61
C GLY A 43 -4.64 -5.58 -12.42
N SER A 44 -4.55 -6.45 -11.41
CA SER A 44 -3.34 -7.15 -11.03
C SER A 44 -3.31 -8.60 -11.53
N LYS A 45 -2.11 -9.16 -11.71
CA LYS A 45 -1.90 -10.57 -12.09
C LYS A 45 -2.23 -11.53 -10.95
N VAL A 46 -2.45 -12.81 -11.28
CA VAL A 46 -2.81 -13.86 -10.31
C VAL A 46 -1.82 -13.97 -9.14
N PRO A 47 -0.48 -13.99 -9.32
CA PRO A 47 0.44 -14.07 -8.16
C PRO A 47 0.28 -12.89 -7.20
N HIS A 48 0.18 -11.67 -7.71
CA HIS A 48 -0.06 -10.47 -6.92
C HIS A 48 -1.36 -10.60 -6.10
N ASN A 49 -2.48 -10.94 -6.74
CA ASN A 49 -3.76 -11.09 -6.07
C ASN A 49 -3.75 -12.20 -5.01
N ARG A 50 -3.02 -13.31 -5.26
CA ARG A 50 -2.88 -14.41 -4.30
C ARG A 50 -2.12 -13.93 -3.06
N ILE A 51 -0.98 -13.28 -3.22
CA ILE A 51 -0.18 -12.73 -2.11
C ILE A 51 -0.99 -11.71 -1.31
N SER A 52 -1.65 -10.77 -1.99
CA SER A 52 -2.50 -9.76 -1.34
C SER A 52 -3.61 -10.43 -0.53
N GLY A 53 -4.30 -11.42 -1.11
CA GLY A 53 -5.37 -12.16 -0.44
C GLY A 53 -4.88 -12.94 0.78
N ASN A 54 -3.78 -13.68 0.67
CA ASN A 54 -3.18 -14.44 1.77
C ASN A 54 -2.81 -13.52 2.93
N LEU A 55 -2.03 -12.47 2.63
CA LEU A 55 -1.56 -11.54 3.65
C LEU A 55 -2.71 -10.78 4.32
N TYR A 56 -3.71 -10.33 3.54
CA TYR A 56 -4.90 -9.67 4.11
C TYR A 56 -5.68 -10.61 5.04
N ALA A 57 -5.91 -11.86 4.63
CA ALA A 57 -6.62 -12.85 5.44
C ALA A 57 -5.90 -13.14 6.78
N ILE A 58 -4.58 -13.33 6.73
CA ILE A 58 -3.74 -13.54 7.92
C ILE A 58 -3.82 -12.34 8.86
N LEU A 59 -3.64 -11.12 8.33
CA LEU A 59 -3.70 -9.89 9.10
C LEU A 59 -5.08 -9.67 9.71
N HIS A 60 -6.15 -9.91 8.95
CA HIS A 60 -7.52 -9.77 9.44
C HIS A 60 -7.79 -10.75 10.60
N GLN A 61 -7.34 -11.99 10.49
CA GLN A 61 -7.48 -12.99 11.55
C GLN A 61 -6.67 -12.62 12.81
N LYS A 62 -5.39 -12.24 12.62
CA LYS A 62 -4.48 -11.91 13.72
C LYS A 62 -4.89 -10.65 14.49
N LEU A 63 -5.47 -9.67 13.78
CA LEU A 63 -5.85 -8.37 14.35
C LEU A 63 -7.31 -8.32 14.84
N LYS A 64 -8.08 -9.39 14.66
CA LYS A 64 -9.47 -9.46 15.13
C LYS A 64 -9.55 -9.21 16.64
N GLY A 65 -10.36 -8.22 17.03
CA GLY A 65 -10.53 -7.82 18.44
C GLY A 65 -9.36 -7.03 19.04
N LYS A 66 -8.33 -6.70 18.24
CA LYS A 66 -7.21 -5.85 18.67
C LYS A 66 -7.45 -4.38 18.28
N LYS A 67 -6.52 -3.52 18.68
CA LYS A 67 -6.58 -2.07 18.42
C LYS A 67 -6.37 -1.71 16.95
N CYS A 68 -5.66 -2.54 16.18
CA CYS A 68 -5.33 -2.26 14.79
C CYS A 68 -6.24 -3.05 13.85
N ARG A 69 -6.55 -2.50 12.69
CA ARG A 69 -7.41 -3.08 11.65
C ARG A 69 -6.77 -2.99 10.27
N PRO A 70 -6.74 -4.08 9.48
CA PRO A 70 -6.29 -4.04 8.10
C PRO A 70 -7.43 -3.61 7.17
N TYR A 71 -7.10 -2.87 6.14
CA TYR A 71 -7.94 -2.51 4.99
C TYR A 71 -7.31 -3.05 3.72
N ASN A 72 -8.13 -3.52 2.79
CA ASN A 72 -7.70 -3.97 1.47
C ASN A 72 -7.54 -2.79 0.49
N SER A 73 -7.25 -3.09 -0.75
CA SER A 73 -7.03 -2.12 -1.82
C SER A 73 -8.27 -1.28 -2.21
N ASP A 74 -9.43 -1.50 -1.59
CA ASP A 74 -10.60 -0.66 -1.83
C ASP A 74 -10.61 0.58 -0.93
N GLN A 75 -9.76 0.59 0.12
CA GLN A 75 -9.65 1.73 1.01
C GLN A 75 -8.67 2.76 0.49
N ARG A 76 -9.16 3.95 0.17
CA ARG A 76 -8.34 5.08 -0.26
C ARG A 76 -7.62 5.74 0.91
N ILE A 77 -6.34 6.05 0.69
CA ILE A 77 -5.49 6.83 1.58
C ILE A 77 -5.29 8.21 0.96
N HIS A 78 -5.37 9.26 1.78
CA HIS A 78 -4.97 10.61 1.38
C HIS A 78 -3.76 11.08 2.18
N ILE A 79 -2.79 11.66 1.49
CA ILE A 79 -1.59 12.24 2.10
C ILE A 79 -1.65 13.76 1.92
N GLU A 80 -2.15 14.46 2.93
CA GLU A 80 -2.39 15.91 2.88
C GLU A 80 -1.12 16.71 2.53
N ALA A 81 0.03 16.29 3.05
CA ALA A 81 1.31 17.00 2.84
C ALA A 81 1.78 17.06 1.38
N ASN A 82 1.31 16.16 0.51
CA ASN A 82 1.73 16.11 -0.89
C ASN A 82 0.58 15.93 -1.89
N THR A 83 -0.66 16.00 -1.44
CA THR A 83 -1.90 15.89 -2.22
C THR A 83 -2.17 14.52 -2.86
N LEU A 84 -1.41 13.46 -2.51
CA LEU A 84 -1.64 12.13 -3.07
C LEU A 84 -2.92 11.51 -2.52
N PHE A 85 -3.78 11.00 -3.42
CA PHE A 85 -4.82 10.03 -3.12
C PHE A 85 -4.45 8.72 -3.81
N THR A 86 -4.40 7.63 -3.06
CA THR A 86 -3.91 6.33 -3.55
C THR A 86 -4.62 5.16 -2.87
N TYR A 87 -4.54 3.98 -3.44
CA TYR A 87 -5.12 2.75 -2.94
C TYR A 87 -4.01 1.70 -2.75
N PRO A 88 -3.34 1.66 -1.60
CA PRO A 88 -2.35 0.61 -1.30
C PRO A 88 -2.99 -0.78 -1.34
N ASP A 89 -2.23 -1.82 -1.64
CA ASP A 89 -2.76 -3.19 -1.60
C ASP A 89 -3.31 -3.56 -0.22
N ILE A 90 -2.60 -3.17 0.86
CA ILE A 90 -3.09 -3.29 2.23
C ILE A 90 -2.63 -2.06 3.02
N SER A 91 -3.52 -1.51 3.84
CA SER A 91 -3.16 -0.53 4.86
C SER A 91 -3.65 -0.98 6.24
N ILE A 92 -2.95 -0.61 7.31
CA ILE A 92 -3.33 -0.95 8.67
C ILE A 92 -3.42 0.34 9.49
N VAL A 93 -4.59 0.55 10.08
CA VAL A 93 -4.84 1.67 11.01
C VAL A 93 -4.89 1.15 12.43
N CYS A 94 -4.24 1.86 13.35
CA CYS A 94 -4.25 1.55 14.78
C CYS A 94 -4.99 2.64 15.56
N GLY A 95 -6.05 2.26 16.26
CA GLY A 95 -6.95 3.17 16.95
C GLY A 95 -8.15 3.55 16.10
N GLU A 96 -8.60 4.79 16.20
CA GLU A 96 -9.72 5.31 15.42
C GLU A 96 -9.27 5.71 14.02
N ASP A 97 -10.17 5.54 13.04
CA ASP A 97 -9.93 6.00 11.69
C ASP A 97 -10.05 7.52 11.65
N VAL A 98 -8.99 8.19 11.22
CA VAL A 98 -9.01 9.62 10.93
C VAL A 98 -9.21 9.79 9.44
N THR A 99 -10.27 10.50 9.05
CA THR A 99 -10.64 10.67 7.64
C THR A 99 -10.67 12.12 7.22
N LEU A 100 -10.52 12.38 5.91
CA LEU A 100 -10.55 13.73 5.34
C LEU A 100 -11.94 14.35 5.59
N ASN A 101 -11.99 15.51 6.27
CA ASN A 101 -13.23 16.21 6.58
C ASN A 101 -14.32 15.33 7.26
N ASN A 102 -13.93 14.30 8.00
CA ASN A 102 -14.81 13.27 8.57
C ASN A 102 -15.66 12.55 7.51
N ASP A 103 -15.16 12.41 6.29
CA ASP A 103 -15.75 11.54 5.28
C ASP A 103 -15.57 10.05 5.67
N ASN A 104 -16.17 9.15 4.92
CA ASN A 104 -16.02 7.70 5.14
C ASN A 104 -15.11 7.05 4.07
N TRP A 105 -14.36 7.84 3.30
CA TRP A 105 -13.66 7.37 2.10
C TRP A 105 -12.14 7.45 2.19
N ASN A 106 -11.62 8.50 2.82
CA ASN A 106 -10.22 8.88 2.70
C ASN A 106 -9.52 8.79 4.06
N ILE A 107 -8.81 7.70 4.33
CA ILE A 107 -8.04 7.52 5.57
C ILE A 107 -6.76 8.36 5.51
N LEU A 108 -6.41 9.00 6.63
CA LEU A 108 -5.24 9.87 6.78
C LEU A 108 -4.16 9.27 7.68
N ASN A 109 -4.47 8.23 8.48
CA ASN A 109 -3.62 7.78 9.58
C ASN A 109 -3.20 6.30 9.54
N PRO A 110 -2.80 5.73 8.40
CA PRO A 110 -2.26 4.37 8.39
C PRO A 110 -0.95 4.31 9.19
N ALA A 111 -0.78 3.24 9.97
CA ALA A 111 0.45 2.93 10.70
C ALA A 111 1.38 2.01 9.87
N VAL A 112 0.80 1.17 9.02
CA VAL A 112 1.51 0.27 8.11
C VAL A 112 0.88 0.35 6.73
N ILE A 113 1.71 0.36 5.71
CA ILE A 113 1.30 0.22 4.30
C ILE A 113 2.05 -0.97 3.70
N VAL A 114 1.34 -1.79 2.94
CA VAL A 114 1.91 -2.90 2.17
C VAL A 114 1.60 -2.70 0.70
N GLU A 115 2.60 -2.86 -0.14
CA GLU A 115 2.48 -2.89 -1.60
C GLU A 115 3.03 -4.22 -2.14
N ILE A 116 2.26 -4.87 -2.98
CA ILE A 116 2.70 -6.09 -3.67
C ILE A 116 3.33 -5.67 -4.99
N LEU A 117 4.60 -5.94 -5.14
CA LEU A 117 5.37 -5.51 -6.30
C LEU A 117 5.07 -6.34 -7.54
N SER A 118 4.86 -5.68 -8.65
CA SER A 118 4.88 -6.27 -10.00
C SER A 118 6.14 -5.81 -10.76
N PRO A 119 6.51 -6.47 -11.87
CA PRO A 119 7.64 -6.02 -12.69
C PRO A 119 7.57 -4.56 -13.13
N SER A 120 6.36 -4.07 -13.39
CA SER A 120 6.13 -2.69 -13.85
C SER A 120 6.19 -1.66 -12.71
N THR A 121 5.81 -2.05 -11.48
CA THR A 121 5.60 -1.10 -10.37
C THR A 121 6.76 -1.04 -9.38
N LYS A 122 7.63 -2.07 -9.34
CA LYS A 122 8.66 -2.24 -8.29
C LYS A 122 9.60 -1.05 -8.11
N ASN A 123 10.02 -0.40 -9.20
CA ASN A 123 10.94 0.74 -9.11
C ASN A 123 10.24 1.99 -8.57
N TYR A 124 8.99 2.20 -8.97
CA TYR A 124 8.15 3.29 -8.48
C TYR A 124 7.84 3.13 -6.99
N ALA A 125 7.42 1.92 -6.57
CA ALA A 125 7.11 1.62 -5.18
C ALA A 125 8.31 1.80 -4.25
N ARG A 126 9.52 1.33 -4.66
CA ARG A 126 10.76 1.50 -3.88
C ARG A 126 11.25 2.94 -3.82
N GLY A 127 10.94 3.74 -4.82
CA GLY A 127 11.45 5.11 -4.96
C GLY A 127 10.41 6.18 -4.62
N GLU A 128 9.72 6.66 -5.63
CA GLU A 128 8.85 7.84 -5.54
C GLU A 128 7.66 7.60 -4.61
N LYS A 129 6.98 6.45 -4.69
CA LYS A 129 5.82 6.14 -3.85
C LYS A 129 6.21 6.10 -2.37
N PHE A 130 7.38 5.49 -2.05
CA PHE A 130 7.91 5.50 -0.68
C PHE A 130 8.21 6.93 -0.19
N MET A 131 8.79 7.79 -1.02
CA MET A 131 9.01 9.19 -0.63
C MET A 131 7.70 9.92 -0.30
N LEU A 132 6.62 9.63 -1.03
CA LEU A 132 5.30 10.22 -0.77
C LEU A 132 4.70 9.67 0.52
N TYR A 133 4.75 8.36 0.74
CA TYR A 133 4.22 7.72 1.96
C TYR A 133 4.92 8.15 3.24
N ARG A 134 6.22 8.44 3.20
CA ARG A 134 6.96 8.96 4.38
C ARG A 134 6.43 10.29 4.93
N ALA A 135 5.61 11.00 4.16
CA ALA A 135 4.96 12.23 4.62
C ALA A 135 3.74 11.97 5.52
N ILE A 136 3.28 10.72 5.66
CA ILE A 136 2.22 10.34 6.59
C ILE A 136 2.80 10.33 8.02
N PRO A 137 2.28 11.17 8.95
CA PRO A 137 2.86 11.29 10.29
C PRO A 137 2.78 10.01 11.14
N THR A 138 1.75 9.19 10.91
CA THR A 138 1.47 7.96 11.66
C THR A 138 2.17 6.72 11.09
N LEU A 139 2.75 6.81 9.88
CA LEU A 139 3.39 5.68 9.24
C LEU A 139 4.65 5.25 9.99
N GLN A 140 4.69 3.98 10.36
CA GLN A 140 5.81 3.36 11.06
C GLN A 140 6.51 2.30 10.21
N GLU A 141 5.78 1.61 9.34
CA GLU A 141 6.34 0.57 8.47
C GLU A 141 5.75 0.65 7.07
N TYR A 142 6.62 0.49 6.08
CA TYR A 142 6.28 0.32 4.67
C TYR A 142 6.85 -1.00 4.19
N ILE A 143 5.99 -1.90 3.72
CA ILE A 143 6.33 -3.29 3.40
C ILE A 143 6.12 -3.49 1.90
N LEU A 144 7.13 -4.02 1.24
CA LEU A 144 7.12 -4.39 -0.17
C LEU A 144 7.24 -5.89 -0.30
N VAL A 145 6.28 -6.53 -0.96
CA VAL A 145 6.26 -8.00 -1.18
C VAL A 145 6.39 -8.28 -2.66
N ASP A 146 7.45 -8.94 -3.08
CA ASP A 146 7.70 -9.25 -4.50
C ASP A 146 6.76 -10.37 -4.97
N SER A 147 6.08 -10.20 -6.11
CA SER A 147 5.16 -11.21 -6.66
C SER A 147 5.84 -12.21 -7.61
N GLU A 148 7.12 -12.06 -7.89
CA GLU A 148 7.87 -12.93 -8.81
C GLU A 148 8.87 -13.84 -8.10
N ARG A 149 9.21 -13.54 -6.85
CA ARG A 149 10.14 -14.32 -6.02
C ARG A 149 9.84 -14.15 -4.55
N VAL A 150 10.29 -15.08 -3.72
CA VAL A 150 10.23 -14.90 -2.25
C VAL A 150 11.22 -13.81 -1.86
N HIS A 151 10.69 -12.62 -1.64
CA HIS A 151 11.46 -11.46 -1.23
C HIS A 151 10.53 -10.39 -0.65
N ILE A 152 10.81 -9.99 0.58
CA ILE A 152 10.05 -8.95 1.28
C ILE A 152 11.03 -7.91 1.81
N GLU A 153 10.75 -6.64 1.53
CA GLU A 153 11.50 -5.50 2.07
C GLU A 153 10.62 -4.76 3.06
N VAL A 154 11.13 -4.49 4.24
CA VAL A 154 10.43 -3.72 5.27
C VAL A 154 11.24 -2.48 5.62
N PHE A 155 10.69 -1.33 5.29
CA PHE A 155 11.22 -0.06 5.75
C PHE A 155 10.55 0.30 7.07
N ARG A 156 11.33 0.45 8.14
CA ARG A 156 10.86 0.80 9.48
C ARG A 156 11.38 2.14 9.93
N LEU A 157 10.48 2.93 10.50
CA LEU A 157 10.84 4.19 11.14
C LEU A 157 11.33 3.90 12.57
N ASN A 158 12.59 4.17 12.84
CA ASN A 158 13.16 3.98 14.18
C ASN A 158 12.85 5.17 15.13
N THR A 159 13.24 5.04 16.38
CA THR A 159 13.02 6.06 17.42
C THR A 159 13.74 7.39 17.14
N LEU A 160 14.78 7.37 16.31
CA LEU A 160 15.52 8.57 15.86
C LEU A 160 14.93 9.17 14.59
N ARG A 161 13.79 8.66 14.13
CA ARG A 161 13.10 9.09 12.90
C ARG A 161 13.91 8.80 11.63
N HIS A 162 14.73 7.75 11.64
CA HIS A 162 15.41 7.22 10.47
C HIS A 162 14.68 5.97 9.96
N TRP A 163 14.62 5.81 8.64
CA TRP A 163 14.09 4.62 7.99
C TRP A 163 15.20 3.59 7.84
N GLU A 164 14.96 2.39 8.36
CA GLU A 164 15.85 1.24 8.30
C GLU A 164 15.23 0.17 7.41
N LEU A 165 16.04 -0.45 6.56
CA LEU A 165 15.63 -1.54 5.69
C LEU A 165 15.97 -2.88 6.34
N GLU A 166 15.00 -3.80 6.36
CA GLU A 166 15.17 -5.21 6.70
C GLU A 166 14.60 -6.05 5.57
N GLU A 167 15.28 -7.13 5.20
CA GLU A 167 14.90 -7.98 4.08
C GLU A 167 14.67 -9.42 4.54
N TYR A 168 13.69 -10.09 3.92
CA TYR A 168 13.35 -11.49 4.13
C TYR A 168 13.41 -12.17 2.76
N ASN A 169 14.29 -13.17 2.63
CA ASN A 169 14.63 -13.78 1.35
C ASN A 169 14.36 -15.29 1.31
N SER A 170 13.94 -15.88 2.42
CA SER A 170 13.67 -17.30 2.56
C SER A 170 12.23 -17.60 2.91
N PRO A 171 11.64 -18.69 2.39
CA PRO A 171 10.34 -19.17 2.83
C PRO A 171 10.29 -19.48 4.34
N GLU A 172 11.42 -19.87 4.95
CA GLU A 172 11.55 -20.18 6.39
C GLU A 172 11.62 -18.94 7.28
N ASP A 173 11.75 -17.76 6.68
CA ASP A 173 11.78 -16.50 7.42
C ASP A 173 10.44 -16.19 8.10
N LEU A 174 10.52 -15.38 9.14
CA LEU A 174 9.36 -14.87 9.87
C LEU A 174 9.30 -13.35 9.67
N LEU A 175 8.32 -12.87 8.93
CA LEU A 175 8.05 -11.44 8.77
C LEU A 175 7.57 -10.85 10.09
N HIS A 176 8.35 -9.95 10.68
CA HIS A 176 7.96 -9.22 11.87
C HIS A 176 7.42 -7.84 11.50
N ILE A 177 6.14 -7.59 11.81
CA ILE A 177 5.50 -6.28 11.66
C ILE A 177 5.42 -5.64 13.05
N LYS A 178 6.45 -4.84 13.39
CA LYS A 178 6.66 -4.31 14.75
C LYS A 178 5.57 -3.32 15.16
N ALA A 179 5.09 -2.50 14.23
CA ALA A 179 4.05 -1.50 14.47
C ALA A 179 2.74 -2.10 15.04
N ILE A 180 2.46 -3.35 14.72
CA ILE A 180 1.26 -4.06 15.18
C ILE A 180 1.60 -5.26 16.09
N ASN A 181 2.87 -5.47 16.39
CA ASN A 181 3.39 -6.58 17.20
C ASN A 181 2.93 -7.96 16.71
N GLU A 182 3.04 -8.21 15.40
CA GLU A 182 2.69 -9.48 14.77
C GLU A 182 3.86 -10.10 14.04
N THR A 183 3.83 -11.42 13.97
CA THR A 183 4.79 -12.24 13.21
C THR A 183 4.03 -13.15 12.27
N ILE A 184 4.47 -13.21 11.01
CA ILE A 184 3.83 -14.00 9.94
C ILE A 184 4.90 -14.86 9.26
N PRO A 185 4.73 -16.20 9.19
CA PRO A 185 5.60 -17.04 8.38
C PRO A 185 5.55 -16.62 6.91
N VAL A 186 6.71 -16.45 6.30
CA VAL A 186 6.79 -16.06 4.87
C VAL A 186 6.13 -17.11 3.98
N THR A 187 6.21 -18.40 4.35
CA THR A 187 5.50 -19.49 3.66
C THR A 187 3.99 -19.25 3.55
N GLU A 188 3.34 -18.68 4.56
CA GLU A 188 1.90 -18.42 4.54
C GLU A 188 1.54 -17.27 3.58
N ILE A 189 2.42 -16.27 3.43
CA ILE A 189 2.23 -15.15 2.50
C ILE A 189 2.26 -15.65 1.05
N TYR A 190 3.18 -16.58 0.77
CA TYR A 190 3.40 -17.14 -0.56
C TYR A 190 2.68 -18.48 -0.80
N ASP A 191 1.74 -18.86 0.08
CA ASP A 191 1.01 -20.12 -0.05
C ASP A 191 0.23 -20.17 -1.38
N GLU A 192 0.37 -21.29 -2.10
CA GLU A 192 -0.19 -21.54 -3.45
C GLU A 192 0.17 -20.46 -4.51
N VAL A 193 1.20 -19.66 -4.29
CA VAL A 193 1.68 -18.69 -5.30
C VAL A 193 2.60 -19.39 -6.28
N LYS A 194 2.20 -19.44 -7.55
CA LYS A 194 3.04 -19.96 -8.63
C LYS A 194 4.03 -18.89 -9.07
N MET A 195 5.30 -19.06 -8.71
CA MET A 195 6.37 -18.17 -9.11
C MET A 195 6.84 -18.46 -10.53
N PRO A 196 7.18 -17.44 -11.33
CA PRO A 196 7.86 -17.66 -12.60
C PRO A 196 9.21 -18.34 -12.37
N GLY A 197 9.38 -19.55 -12.90
CA GLY A 197 10.67 -20.26 -12.86
C GLY A 197 10.89 -21.25 -11.70
N LEU A 198 9.87 -21.56 -10.92
CA LEU A 198 9.83 -22.71 -10.01
C LEU A 198 8.95 -23.82 -10.55
#